data_9207beb1afbbb6c554ec92191507dafa
#
_entry.id   9207beb1afbbb6c554ec92191507dafa
#
_cell.length_a   1.000
_cell.length_b   1.000
_cell.length_c   1.000
_cell.angle_alpha   90.00
_cell.angle_beta   90.00
_cell.angle_gamma   90.00
#
_symmetry.space_group_name_H-M   'P 1'
#
loop_
_entity.id
_entity.type
_entity.pdbx_description
1 polymer ?
#
loop_
_entity_poly.entity_id
_entity_poly.type
_entity_poly.pdbx_seq_one_letter_code
_entity_poly.pdbx_strand_id
1 'polypeptide(L)'
;MGYLLLEGGAEFGGRMSEPDLRAMELAGGFEAQIAILPTAAAPDHNHKRAGNNGIRWFQSLGAKHVFSVDVIDAQSANDPKLADQLRNAKIIYLLGGFPRYLGETLKGSACWSAAMEAYAKGAILAGSSAGAMVLCEHYYDPYERKLLAGLSLVPNACVLP
;
A
#
# COMPACT_ATOMS: atom_id res chain seq x y z
N MET A 1 15.59 -7.95 3.35
CA MET A 1 14.20 -8.21 2.90
C MET A 1 13.28 -7.75 4.01
N GLY A 2 12.25 -6.98 3.68
CA GLY A 2 11.29 -6.43 4.63
C GLY A 2 10.20 -7.41 5.04
N TYR A 3 9.16 -6.90 5.67
CA TYR A 3 7.98 -7.67 6.07
C TYR A 3 6.79 -7.30 5.18
N LEU A 4 5.82 -8.21 5.10
CA LEU A 4 4.52 -7.97 4.46
C LEU A 4 3.44 -7.94 5.55
N LEU A 5 2.53 -6.96 5.46
CA LEU A 5 1.32 -6.89 6.26
C LEU A 5 0.11 -6.92 5.32
N LEU A 6 -0.71 -7.95 5.44
CA LEU A 6 -1.91 -8.13 4.62
C LEU A 6 -3.15 -8.04 5.51
N GLU A 7 -3.98 -7.04 5.28
CA GLU A 7 -5.20 -6.80 6.02
C GLU A 7 -6.43 -7.07 5.16
N GLY A 8 -7.33 -7.92 5.66
CA GLY A 8 -8.52 -8.33 4.92
C GLY A 8 -9.64 -7.30 4.90
N GLY A 9 -9.56 -6.26 5.74
CA GLY A 9 -10.59 -5.23 5.86
C GLY A 9 -10.42 -4.44 7.15
N ALA A 10 -11.47 -3.68 7.52
CA ALA A 10 -11.45 -2.77 8.67
C ALA A 10 -10.28 -1.76 8.64
N GLU A 11 -9.90 -1.35 7.42
CA GLU A 11 -8.87 -0.35 7.16
C GLU A 11 -9.07 0.87 8.06
N PHE A 12 -8.01 1.24 8.78
CA PHE A 12 -8.04 2.36 9.73
C PHE A 12 -9.14 2.23 10.81
N GLY A 13 -9.45 1.00 11.21
CA GLY A 13 -10.38 0.68 12.28
C GLY A 13 -9.68 0.12 13.52
N GLY A 14 -10.37 0.14 14.67
CA GLY A 14 -9.79 -0.22 15.96
C GLY A 14 -9.12 -1.61 16.05
N ARG A 15 -9.56 -2.58 15.26
CA ARG A 15 -8.95 -3.92 15.20
C ARG A 15 -7.59 -3.93 14.51
N MET A 16 -7.32 -2.95 13.64
CA MET A 16 -6.04 -2.84 12.92
C MET A 16 -4.99 -2.09 13.72
N SER A 17 -5.30 -1.55 14.89
CA SER A 17 -4.33 -0.82 15.71
C SER A 17 -3.14 -1.69 16.13
N GLU A 18 -3.40 -2.95 16.49
CA GLU A 18 -2.34 -3.86 16.93
C GLU A 18 -1.39 -4.27 15.79
N PRO A 19 -1.85 -4.77 14.63
CA PRO A 19 -0.96 -5.07 13.51
C PRO A 19 -0.23 -3.84 12.98
N ASP A 20 -0.89 -2.67 12.89
CA ASP A 20 -0.25 -1.43 12.44
C ASP A 20 0.83 -0.94 13.42
N LEU A 21 0.57 -0.98 14.73
CA LEU A 21 1.58 -0.69 15.75
C LEU A 21 2.76 -1.65 15.65
N ARG A 22 2.50 -2.93 15.42
CA ARG A 22 3.57 -3.92 15.24
C ARG A 22 4.39 -3.63 13.99
N ALA A 23 3.77 -3.23 12.89
CA ALA A 23 4.48 -2.79 11.68
C ALA A 23 5.35 -1.55 11.99
N MET A 24 4.80 -0.57 12.71
CA MET A 24 5.58 0.61 13.11
C MET A 24 6.80 0.25 13.97
N GLU A 25 6.64 -0.63 14.96
CA GLU A 25 7.77 -1.11 15.78
C GLU A 25 8.87 -1.73 14.92
N LEU A 26 8.51 -2.63 14.01
CA LEU A 26 9.45 -3.32 13.10
C LEU A 26 10.11 -2.34 12.12
N ALA A 27 9.45 -1.25 11.77
CA ALA A 27 9.95 -0.21 10.87
C ALA A 27 10.87 0.83 11.55
N GLY A 28 11.04 0.77 12.87
CA GLY A 28 11.86 1.72 13.64
C GLY A 28 11.07 2.64 14.58
N GLY A 29 9.81 2.31 14.87
CA GLY A 29 8.97 3.01 15.83
C GLY A 29 8.30 4.27 15.26
N PHE A 30 8.00 5.22 16.15
CA PHE A 30 7.22 6.42 15.80
C PHE A 30 7.92 7.39 14.85
N GLU A 31 9.23 7.27 14.69
CA GLU A 31 10.03 8.08 13.75
C GLU A 31 10.09 7.48 12.33
N ALA A 32 9.50 6.30 12.13
CA ALA A 32 9.48 5.68 10.81
C ALA A 32 8.69 6.52 9.81
N GLN A 33 9.22 6.67 8.59
CA GLN A 33 8.52 7.32 7.50
C GLN A 33 7.48 6.37 6.91
N ILE A 34 6.21 6.78 6.94
CA ILE A 34 5.07 6.00 6.47
C ILE A 34 4.47 6.69 5.23
N ALA A 35 4.53 6.01 4.11
CA ALA A 35 3.96 6.44 2.84
C ALA A 35 2.63 5.74 2.60
N ILE A 36 1.57 6.52 2.42
CA ILE A 36 0.23 6.02 2.10
C ILE A 36 0.00 6.14 0.60
N LEU A 37 -0.32 5.03 -0.08
CA LEU A 37 -0.66 5.01 -1.50
C LEU A 37 -2.17 4.88 -1.71
N PRO A 38 -2.87 5.97 -2.08
CA PRO A 38 -4.31 5.96 -2.25
C PRO A 38 -4.74 5.58 -3.68
N THR A 39 -3.89 4.94 -4.45
CA THR A 39 -4.08 4.60 -5.87
C THR A 39 -5.41 3.87 -6.14
N ALA A 40 -5.76 2.90 -5.30
CA ALA A 40 -7.01 2.14 -5.47
C ALA A 40 -8.28 2.98 -5.33
N ALA A 41 -8.21 4.15 -4.68
CA ALA A 41 -9.33 5.07 -4.49
C ALA A 41 -9.40 6.17 -5.58
N ALA A 42 -8.46 6.18 -6.54
CA ALA A 42 -8.42 7.22 -7.58
C ALA A 42 -9.61 7.18 -8.56
N PRO A 43 -10.13 6.01 -8.99
CA PRO A 43 -11.27 5.96 -9.91
C PRO A 43 -12.52 6.68 -9.40
N ASP A 44 -12.75 6.67 -8.08
CA ASP A 44 -13.88 7.36 -7.43
C ASP A 44 -13.56 8.80 -7.04
N HIS A 45 -12.42 9.36 -7.47
CA HIS A 45 -11.94 10.67 -7.05
C HIS A 45 -11.80 10.82 -5.52
N ASN A 46 -11.65 9.72 -4.80
CA ASN A 46 -11.61 9.66 -3.33
C ASN A 46 -10.19 9.55 -2.76
N HIS A 47 -9.16 9.55 -3.62
CA HIS A 47 -7.77 9.32 -3.20
C HIS A 47 -7.28 10.31 -2.13
N LYS A 48 -7.62 11.59 -2.23
CA LYS A 48 -7.21 12.59 -1.23
C LYS A 48 -7.83 12.32 0.15
N ARG A 49 -9.11 11.99 0.18
CA ARG A 49 -9.81 11.65 1.43
C ARG A 49 -9.25 10.37 2.03
N ALA A 50 -9.05 9.35 1.20
CA ALA A 50 -8.51 8.08 1.63
C ALA A 50 -7.08 8.22 2.17
N GLY A 51 -6.20 8.94 1.46
CA GLY A 51 -4.84 9.25 1.91
C GLY A 51 -4.82 9.99 3.24
N ASN A 52 -5.67 11.03 3.39
CA ASN A 52 -5.80 11.77 4.64
C ASN A 52 -6.33 10.92 5.80
N ASN A 53 -7.19 9.94 5.53
CA ASN A 53 -7.63 8.99 6.56
C ASN A 53 -6.46 8.16 7.08
N GLY A 54 -5.61 7.65 6.17
CA GLY A 54 -4.40 6.93 6.54
C GLY A 54 -3.42 7.77 7.36
N ILE A 55 -3.21 9.03 6.95
CA ILE A 55 -2.35 9.96 7.71
C ILE A 55 -2.88 10.11 9.13
N ARG A 56 -4.17 10.44 9.30
CA ARG A 56 -4.78 10.61 10.63
C ARG A 56 -4.72 9.35 11.47
N TRP A 57 -4.92 8.19 10.85
CA TRP A 57 -4.86 6.91 11.55
C TRP A 57 -3.48 6.66 12.15
N PHE A 58 -2.43 6.66 11.33
CA PHE A 58 -1.07 6.42 11.84
C PHE A 58 -0.59 7.49 12.81
N GLN A 59 -0.99 8.74 12.61
CA GLN A 59 -0.74 9.81 13.59
C GLN A 59 -1.43 9.55 14.93
N SER A 60 -2.66 9.01 14.91
CA SER A 60 -3.37 8.63 16.14
C SER A 60 -2.69 7.47 16.89
N LEU A 61 -1.93 6.63 16.18
CA LEU A 61 -1.10 5.57 16.74
C LEU A 61 0.28 6.08 17.21
N GLY A 62 0.59 7.36 17.02
CA GLY A 62 1.82 8.00 17.48
C GLY A 62 2.87 8.23 16.39
N ALA A 63 2.62 7.85 15.13
CA ALA A 63 3.57 8.10 14.04
C ALA A 63 3.78 9.60 13.79
N LYS A 64 5.04 10.02 13.64
CA LYS A 64 5.40 11.43 13.43
C LYS A 64 5.56 11.81 11.96
N HIS A 65 5.91 10.88 11.11
CA HIS A 65 6.23 11.11 9.71
C HIS A 65 5.33 10.27 8.79
N VAL A 66 4.11 10.74 8.58
CA VAL A 66 3.12 10.09 7.71
C VAL A 66 2.74 11.04 6.59
N PHE A 67 2.73 10.58 5.35
CA PHE A 67 2.38 11.37 4.18
C PHE A 67 1.69 10.51 3.12
N SER A 68 0.84 11.15 2.30
CA SER A 68 0.25 10.52 1.13
C SER A 68 1.16 10.72 -0.08
N VAL A 69 1.35 9.66 -0.85
CA VAL A 69 2.05 9.70 -2.14
C VAL A 69 1.00 9.52 -3.23
N ASP A 70 0.66 10.61 -3.90
CA ASP A 70 -0.45 10.69 -4.85
C ASP A 70 -0.13 10.01 -6.20
N VAL A 71 0.21 8.73 -6.12
CA VAL A 71 0.26 7.84 -7.28
C VAL A 71 -1.18 7.48 -7.63
N ILE A 72 -1.76 8.17 -8.59
CA ILE A 72 -3.19 8.08 -8.92
C ILE A 72 -3.46 7.58 -10.35
N ASP A 73 -2.45 7.53 -11.20
CA ASP A 73 -2.50 7.08 -12.59
C ASP A 73 -1.12 6.64 -13.09
N ALA A 74 -1.06 6.19 -14.34
CA ALA A 74 0.18 5.74 -14.95
C ALA A 74 1.25 6.84 -15.09
N GLN A 75 0.85 8.10 -15.21
CA GLN A 75 1.79 9.22 -15.29
C GLN A 75 2.45 9.46 -13.93
N SER A 76 1.65 9.60 -12.88
CA SER A 76 2.14 9.78 -11.50
C SER A 76 2.90 8.55 -10.99
N ALA A 77 2.52 7.33 -11.42
CA ALA A 77 3.26 6.11 -11.10
C ALA A 77 4.69 6.08 -11.67
N ASN A 78 4.98 6.93 -12.66
CA ASN A 78 6.32 7.07 -13.25
C ASN A 78 6.99 8.42 -12.93
N ASP A 79 6.43 9.20 -12.00
CA ASP A 79 7.04 10.43 -11.52
C ASP A 79 8.24 10.09 -10.62
N PRO A 80 9.47 10.56 -10.97
CA PRO A 80 10.67 10.27 -10.20
C PRO A 80 10.64 10.85 -8.78
N LYS A 81 9.93 11.95 -8.54
CA LYS A 81 9.79 12.55 -7.20
C LYS A 81 8.95 11.67 -6.29
N LEU A 82 7.84 11.11 -6.82
CA LEU A 82 7.00 10.18 -6.06
C LEU A 82 7.73 8.84 -5.83
N ALA A 83 8.46 8.36 -6.82
CA ALA A 83 9.31 7.18 -6.66
C ALA A 83 10.37 7.38 -5.56
N ASP A 84 11.01 8.54 -5.47
CA ASP A 84 12.00 8.84 -4.44
C ASP A 84 11.38 8.88 -3.03
N GLN A 85 10.16 9.37 -2.89
CA GLN A 85 9.44 9.31 -1.62
C GLN A 85 9.23 7.85 -1.15
N LEU A 86 8.84 6.96 -2.07
CA LEU A 86 8.65 5.54 -1.75
C LEU A 86 9.98 4.84 -1.44
N ARG A 87 11.04 5.15 -2.17
CA ARG A 87 12.37 4.56 -1.95
C ARG A 87 12.91 4.81 -0.53
N ASN A 88 12.52 5.91 0.08
CA ASN A 88 12.96 6.32 1.40
C ASN A 88 11.99 5.94 2.53
N ALA A 89 10.79 5.48 2.20
CA ALA A 89 9.79 5.07 3.20
C ALA A 89 10.21 3.79 3.94
N LYS A 90 9.77 3.68 5.19
CA LYS A 90 9.94 2.49 6.04
C LYS A 90 8.70 1.62 6.08
N ILE A 91 7.55 2.22 5.86
CA ILE A 91 6.28 1.54 5.62
C ILE A 91 5.67 2.14 4.37
N ILE A 92 5.24 1.29 3.44
CA ILE A 92 4.49 1.68 2.25
C ILE A 92 3.16 0.95 2.33
N TYR A 93 2.08 1.71 2.49
CA TYR A 93 0.75 1.19 2.75
C TYR A 93 -0.17 1.41 1.55
N LEU A 94 -0.58 0.32 0.89
CA LEU A 94 -1.50 0.32 -0.24
C LEU A 94 -2.94 0.26 0.27
N LEU A 95 -3.73 1.29 -0.03
CA LEU A 95 -5.12 1.39 0.41
C LEU A 95 -6.05 0.46 -0.37
N GLY A 96 -7.24 0.25 0.21
CA GLY A 96 -8.36 -0.42 -0.43
C GLY A 96 -9.03 0.42 -1.52
N GLY A 97 -9.89 -0.23 -2.32
CA GLY A 97 -10.64 0.36 -3.42
C GLY A 97 -10.69 -0.58 -4.63
N PHE A 98 -10.28 -0.13 -5.80
CA PHE A 98 -10.30 -0.87 -7.05
C PHE A 98 -9.00 -1.68 -7.27
N PRO A 99 -9.02 -3.00 -7.05
CA PRO A 99 -7.79 -3.82 -7.11
C PRO A 99 -7.17 -3.84 -8.50
N ARG A 100 -7.98 -3.94 -9.55
CA ARG A 100 -7.48 -3.95 -10.92
C ARG A 100 -6.76 -2.64 -11.25
N TYR A 101 -7.38 -1.50 -10.93
CA TYR A 101 -6.78 -0.20 -11.17
C TYR A 101 -5.45 -0.04 -10.43
N LEU A 102 -5.41 -0.45 -9.16
CA LEU A 102 -4.20 -0.44 -8.35
C LEU A 102 -3.09 -1.30 -8.97
N GLY A 103 -3.40 -2.55 -9.29
CA GLY A 103 -2.44 -3.48 -9.86
C GLY A 103 -1.89 -3.03 -11.22
N GLU A 104 -2.76 -2.59 -12.14
CA GLU A 104 -2.38 -2.10 -13.46
C GLU A 104 -1.56 -0.80 -13.39
N THR A 105 -1.90 0.11 -12.48
CA THR A 105 -1.17 1.38 -12.29
C THR A 105 0.24 1.15 -11.75
N LEU A 106 0.41 0.24 -10.80
CA LEU A 106 1.72 0.00 -10.18
C LEU A 106 2.61 -0.95 -10.99
N LYS A 107 2.04 -1.92 -11.69
CA LYS A 107 2.81 -2.95 -12.38
C LYS A 107 3.79 -2.36 -13.41
N GLY A 108 5.08 -2.62 -13.20
CA GLY A 108 6.14 -2.14 -14.08
C GLY A 108 6.45 -0.63 -13.97
N SER A 109 5.85 0.08 -13.01
CA SER A 109 6.08 1.51 -12.82
C SER A 109 7.37 1.81 -12.05
N ALA A 110 7.85 3.06 -12.17
CA ALA A 110 8.99 3.56 -11.40
C ALA A 110 8.69 3.58 -9.89
N CYS A 111 7.47 3.94 -9.50
CA CYS A 111 7.03 3.91 -8.09
C CYS A 111 7.04 2.50 -7.51
N TRP A 112 6.57 1.51 -8.27
CA TRP A 112 6.63 0.11 -7.81
C TRP A 112 8.06 -0.38 -7.69
N SER A 113 8.93 -0.06 -8.66
CA SER A 113 10.36 -0.41 -8.57
C SER A 113 11.01 0.20 -7.33
N ALA A 114 10.71 1.46 -7.01
CA ALA A 114 11.20 2.15 -5.82
C ALA A 114 10.68 1.51 -4.51
N ALA A 115 9.40 1.11 -4.48
CA ALA A 115 8.82 0.37 -3.35
C ALA A 115 9.53 -0.98 -3.14
N MET A 116 9.84 -1.69 -4.22
CA MET A 116 10.59 -2.96 -4.16
C MET A 116 12.02 -2.77 -3.68
N GLU A 117 12.69 -1.67 -4.08
CA GLU A 117 14.01 -1.32 -3.56
C GLU A 117 13.97 -1.04 -2.05
N ALA A 118 12.96 -0.30 -1.57
CA ALA A 118 12.75 -0.06 -0.14
C ALA A 118 12.50 -1.37 0.61
N TYR A 119 11.64 -2.24 0.08
CA TYR A 119 11.35 -3.57 0.65
C TYR A 119 12.61 -4.44 0.75
N ALA A 120 13.44 -4.47 -0.29
CA ALA A 120 14.70 -5.20 -0.29
C ALA A 120 15.66 -4.70 0.81
N LYS A 121 15.59 -3.40 1.16
CA LYS A 121 16.36 -2.73 2.23
C LYS A 121 15.71 -2.86 3.63
N GLY A 122 14.58 -3.57 3.74
CA GLY A 122 13.95 -3.85 5.03
C GLY A 122 12.68 -3.05 5.32
N ALA A 123 12.16 -2.26 4.38
CA ALA A 123 10.88 -1.59 4.54
C ALA A 123 9.72 -2.59 4.58
N ILE A 124 8.60 -2.19 5.15
CA ILE A 124 7.38 -2.97 5.21
C ILE A 124 6.48 -2.56 4.04
N LEU A 125 5.99 -3.56 3.30
CA LEU A 125 4.89 -3.37 2.37
C LEU A 125 3.60 -3.84 3.04
N ALA A 126 2.69 -2.92 3.26
CA ALA A 126 1.39 -3.18 3.84
C ALA A 126 0.29 -2.97 2.80
N GLY A 127 -0.79 -3.70 2.93
CA GLY A 127 -1.96 -3.52 2.08
C GLY A 127 -3.23 -3.94 2.75
N SER A 128 -4.28 -3.14 2.58
CA SER A 128 -5.62 -3.43 3.06
C SER A 128 -6.57 -3.68 1.89
N SER A 129 -7.46 -4.69 2.02
CA SER A 129 -8.45 -5.04 1.00
C SER A 129 -7.82 -5.15 -0.40
N ALA A 130 -8.12 -4.26 -1.35
CA ALA A 130 -7.50 -4.24 -2.68
C ALA A 130 -5.96 -4.21 -2.61
N GLY A 131 -5.38 -3.47 -1.66
CA GLY A 131 -3.93 -3.43 -1.42
C GLY A 131 -3.36 -4.80 -1.05
N ALA A 132 -4.03 -5.53 -0.15
CA ALA A 132 -3.63 -6.89 0.21
C ALA A 132 -3.78 -7.85 -0.97
N MET A 133 -4.86 -7.72 -1.73
CA MET A 133 -5.14 -8.57 -2.89
C MET A 133 -4.02 -8.49 -3.94
N VAL A 134 -3.65 -7.28 -4.36
CA VAL A 134 -2.68 -7.10 -5.45
C VAL A 134 -1.25 -7.47 -5.07
N LEU A 135 -0.91 -7.52 -3.78
CA LEU A 135 0.41 -7.97 -3.32
C LEU A 135 0.61 -9.49 -3.52
N CYS A 136 -0.46 -10.26 -3.65
CA CYS A 136 -0.42 -11.67 -3.99
C CYS A 136 -0.06 -11.91 -5.46
N GLU A 137 0.27 -13.15 -5.79
CA GLU A 137 0.51 -13.55 -7.19
C GLU A 137 -0.75 -13.40 -8.04
N HIS A 138 -1.91 -13.72 -7.43
CA HIS A 138 -3.20 -13.59 -8.09
C HIS A 138 -4.17 -12.81 -7.20
N TYR A 139 -5.10 -12.10 -7.84
CA TYR A 139 -6.24 -11.50 -7.16
C TYR A 139 -7.53 -11.73 -7.95
N TYR A 140 -8.65 -11.80 -7.23
CA TYR A 140 -9.95 -11.96 -7.84
C TYR A 140 -10.53 -10.58 -8.22
N ASP A 141 -10.88 -10.42 -9.51
CA ASP A 141 -11.61 -9.25 -9.99
C ASP A 141 -13.12 -9.53 -9.89
N PRO A 142 -13.86 -8.83 -9.01
CA PRO A 142 -15.28 -9.07 -8.82
C PRO A 142 -16.15 -8.63 -10.01
N TYR A 143 -15.65 -7.70 -10.83
CA TYR A 143 -16.38 -7.20 -12.00
C TYR A 143 -16.28 -8.16 -13.17
N GLU A 144 -15.09 -8.64 -13.47
CA GLU A 144 -14.87 -9.62 -14.53
C GLU A 144 -15.02 -11.08 -14.06
N ARG A 145 -15.19 -11.28 -12.76
CA ARG A 145 -15.37 -12.60 -12.10
C ARG A 145 -14.27 -13.60 -12.48
N LYS A 146 -13.03 -13.13 -12.51
CA LYS A 146 -11.86 -13.95 -12.83
C LYS A 146 -10.65 -13.62 -11.97
N LEU A 147 -9.70 -14.53 -11.98
CA LEU A 147 -8.38 -14.28 -11.39
C LEU A 147 -7.50 -13.49 -12.35
N LEU A 148 -6.84 -12.47 -11.84
CA LEU A 148 -5.88 -11.65 -12.54
C LEU A 148 -4.51 -11.74 -11.86
N ALA A 149 -3.44 -11.49 -12.62
CA ALA A 149 -2.09 -11.47 -12.09
C ALA A 149 -1.83 -10.23 -11.25
N GLY A 150 -1.42 -10.44 -9.99
CA GLY A 150 -1.02 -9.38 -9.06
C GLY A 150 0.45 -8.98 -9.20
N LEU A 151 0.99 -8.44 -8.12
CA LEU A 151 2.37 -7.96 -8.03
C LEU A 151 3.35 -9.03 -7.53
N SER A 152 2.85 -10.22 -7.23
CA SER A 152 3.61 -11.47 -6.98
C SER A 152 4.60 -11.44 -5.81
N LEU A 153 4.33 -10.67 -4.76
CA LEU A 153 5.14 -10.74 -3.54
C LEU A 153 4.80 -11.95 -2.69
N VAL A 154 3.56 -12.41 -2.72
CA VAL A 154 3.14 -13.64 -2.06
C VAL A 154 2.84 -14.68 -3.15
N PRO A 155 3.78 -15.61 -3.40
CA PRO A 155 3.61 -16.61 -4.46
C PRO A 155 2.53 -17.63 -4.10
N ASN A 156 1.89 -18.19 -5.11
CA ASN A 156 0.83 -19.20 -5.00
C ASN A 156 -0.33 -18.76 -4.07
N ALA A 157 -0.61 -17.48 -3.99
CA ALA A 157 -1.63 -16.93 -3.10
C ALA A 157 -2.64 -16.06 -3.85
N CYS A 158 -3.86 -16.07 -3.32
CA CYS A 158 -4.95 -15.16 -3.64
C CYS A 158 -5.68 -14.84 -2.32
N VAL A 159 -5.63 -13.58 -1.90
CA VAL A 159 -6.36 -13.12 -0.71
C VAL A 159 -7.75 -12.66 -1.13
N LEU A 160 -8.77 -13.11 -0.42
CA LEU A 160 -10.14 -12.61 -0.50
C LEU A 160 -10.44 -11.88 0.82
N PRO A 161 -10.51 -10.53 0.81
CA PRO A 161 -10.74 -9.73 2.00
C PRO A 161 -12.18 -9.79 2.49
#